data_b70cdf41d506964e6739c7c95b55aafa
#
_entry.id   b70cdf41d506964e6739c7c95b55aafa
#
_cell.length_a   1.000
_cell.length_b   1.000
_cell.length_c   1.000
_cell.angle_alpha   90.00
_cell.angle_beta   90.00
_cell.angle_gamma   90.00
#
_symmetry.space_group_name_H-M   'P 1'
#
loop_
_entity.id
_entity.type
_entity.pdbx_description
1 polymer ?
#
loop_
_entity_poly.entity_id
_entity_poly.type
_entity_poly.pdbx_seq_one_letter_code
_entity_poly.pdbx_strand_id
1 'polypeptide(L)'
;MTRIIGGDLRGRSIKVPDTQTRPTSNRVREAIFSSVEHAVSGLSDLRVLDLFAGSGAFGFESISRGAAEAVLIEKDLQAADTLHTNIQSLGIKTARVLIADVFLRISEPSSAGKFDVVFIDPPYDLDDEQVNALLAHLPKNGWLADYGLLVVERGSKSKVIWPESIEQLREKFYGDTTIWYGQYLEDA
;
A
#
# COMPACT_ATOMS: atom_id res chain seq x y z
N MET A 1 -6.29 10.29 -14.99
CA MET A 1 -7.29 9.31 -14.49
C MET A 1 -6.71 7.90 -14.58
N THR A 2 -6.87 7.09 -13.55
CA THR A 2 -6.62 5.64 -13.57
C THR A 2 -7.93 4.89 -13.33
N ARG A 3 -7.93 3.55 -13.38
CA ARG A 3 -9.13 2.73 -13.21
C ARG A 3 -8.88 1.59 -12.24
N ILE A 4 -9.93 1.18 -11.54
CA ILE A 4 -9.97 -0.08 -10.79
C ILE A 4 -9.98 -1.24 -11.79
N ILE A 5 -9.15 -2.25 -11.54
CA ILE A 5 -8.84 -3.32 -12.50
C ILE A 5 -9.68 -4.56 -12.24
N GLY A 6 -9.87 -4.92 -10.96
CA GLY A 6 -10.58 -6.14 -10.55
C GLY A 6 -11.68 -5.88 -9.53
N GLY A 7 -12.40 -6.93 -9.13
CA GLY A 7 -13.42 -6.89 -8.10
C GLY A 7 -14.71 -6.17 -8.48
N ASP A 8 -15.50 -5.81 -7.47
CA ASP A 8 -16.87 -5.27 -7.63
C ASP A 8 -16.93 -3.87 -8.26
N LEU A 9 -15.84 -3.09 -8.12
CA LEU A 9 -15.74 -1.74 -8.70
C LEU A 9 -14.96 -1.72 -10.01
N ARG A 10 -14.70 -2.87 -10.64
CA ARG A 10 -13.93 -2.99 -11.87
C ARG A 10 -14.41 -2.00 -12.94
N GLY A 11 -13.45 -1.32 -13.58
CA GLY A 11 -13.70 -0.35 -14.64
C GLY A 11 -14.07 1.06 -14.16
N ARG A 12 -14.39 1.23 -12.87
CA ARG A 12 -14.67 2.56 -12.30
C ARG A 12 -13.40 3.43 -12.34
N SER A 13 -13.57 4.69 -12.67
CA SER A 13 -12.47 5.65 -12.79
C SER A 13 -12.11 6.24 -11.42
N ILE A 14 -10.82 6.45 -11.20
CA ILE A 14 -10.25 7.14 -10.04
C ILE A 14 -9.60 8.43 -10.56
N LYS A 15 -9.89 9.55 -9.92
CA LYS A 15 -9.15 10.80 -10.13
C LYS A 15 -7.73 10.63 -9.59
N VAL A 16 -6.76 11.21 -10.30
CA VAL A 16 -5.36 11.25 -9.90
C VAL A 16 -5.06 12.69 -9.51
N PRO A 17 -4.43 12.96 -8.36
CA PRO A 17 -4.03 14.31 -7.99
C PRO A 17 -3.01 14.87 -8.99
N ASP A 18 -3.05 16.19 -9.23
CA ASP A 18 -2.13 16.85 -10.16
C ASP A 18 -0.66 16.80 -9.71
N THR A 19 -0.45 16.57 -8.42
CA THR A 19 0.87 16.44 -7.79
C THR A 19 1.54 15.09 -8.05
N GLN A 20 0.78 14.08 -8.49
CA GLN A 20 1.31 12.74 -8.73
C GLN A 20 2.01 12.65 -10.09
N THR A 21 3.33 12.47 -10.07
CA THR A 21 4.19 12.52 -11.27
C THR A 21 4.17 11.25 -12.13
N ARG A 22 3.92 10.07 -11.56
CA ARG A 22 3.85 8.81 -12.32
C ARG A 22 3.05 7.74 -11.58
N PRO A 23 1.78 7.49 -11.93
CA PRO A 23 1.03 6.39 -11.35
C PRO A 23 1.58 5.05 -11.85
N THR A 24 1.64 4.06 -10.96
CA THR A 24 1.91 2.65 -11.33
C THR A 24 0.98 2.21 -12.44
N SER A 25 1.54 1.62 -13.51
CA SER A 25 0.74 1.23 -14.66
C SER A 25 -0.32 0.19 -14.27
N ASN A 26 -1.47 0.20 -14.95
CA ASN A 26 -2.53 -0.78 -14.71
C ASN A 26 -2.04 -2.23 -14.81
N ARG A 27 -1.13 -2.51 -15.76
CA ARG A 27 -0.57 -3.86 -15.96
C ARG A 27 0.30 -4.29 -14.76
N VAL A 28 1.13 -3.39 -14.25
CA VAL A 28 1.97 -3.68 -13.08
C VAL A 28 1.09 -3.86 -11.85
N ARG A 29 0.10 -2.99 -11.65
CA ARG A 29 -0.83 -3.10 -10.52
C ARG A 29 -1.65 -4.40 -10.56
N GLU A 30 -2.11 -4.84 -11.73
CA GLU A 30 -2.77 -6.14 -11.89
C GLU A 30 -1.85 -7.30 -11.50
N ALA A 31 -0.59 -7.27 -11.92
CA ALA A 31 0.39 -8.28 -11.56
C ALA A 31 0.73 -8.28 -10.05
N ILE A 32 0.75 -7.09 -9.41
CA ILE A 32 0.90 -6.95 -7.96
C ILE A 32 -0.29 -7.61 -7.26
N PHE A 33 -1.53 -7.26 -7.62
CA PHE A 33 -2.71 -7.82 -6.97
C PHE A 33 -2.85 -9.32 -7.17
N SER A 34 -2.55 -9.84 -8.36
CA SER A 34 -2.51 -11.29 -8.59
C SER A 34 -1.50 -11.98 -7.65
N SER A 35 -0.37 -11.34 -7.38
CA SER A 35 0.65 -11.86 -6.46
C SER A 35 0.20 -11.78 -5.00
N VAL A 36 -0.45 -10.67 -4.62
CA VAL A 36 -1.01 -10.46 -3.27
C VAL A 36 -2.10 -11.50 -2.99
N GLU A 37 -3.11 -11.61 -3.87
CA GLU A 37 -4.21 -12.55 -3.71
C GLU A 37 -3.71 -14.00 -3.58
N HIS A 38 -2.68 -14.36 -4.34
CA HIS A 38 -2.06 -15.68 -4.20
C HIS A 38 -1.38 -15.86 -2.84
N ALA A 39 -0.67 -14.84 -2.34
CA ALA A 39 0.08 -14.93 -1.08
C ALA A 39 -0.84 -14.99 0.14
N VAL A 40 -1.96 -14.25 0.13
CA VAL A 40 -2.90 -14.16 1.26
C VAL A 40 -4.20 -14.97 1.05
N SER A 41 -4.26 -15.80 0.00
CA SER A 41 -5.45 -16.62 -0.34
C SER A 41 -6.72 -15.79 -0.59
N GLY A 42 -6.57 -14.59 -1.17
CA GLY A 42 -7.65 -13.64 -1.41
C GLY A 42 -7.67 -12.50 -0.40
N LEU A 43 -8.35 -11.40 -0.74
CA LEU A 43 -8.39 -10.19 0.10
C LEU A 43 -9.64 -10.08 0.99
N SER A 44 -10.56 -11.05 0.89
CA SER A 44 -11.81 -11.01 1.67
C SER A 44 -11.51 -10.92 3.17
N ASP A 45 -12.21 -9.99 3.84
CA ASP A 45 -12.12 -9.73 5.26
C ASP A 45 -10.77 -9.21 5.77
N LEU A 46 -9.79 -9.00 4.89
CA LEU A 46 -8.48 -8.47 5.27
C LEU A 46 -8.49 -6.95 5.43
N ARG A 47 -7.63 -6.45 6.30
CA ARG A 47 -7.37 -5.04 6.53
C ARG A 47 -6.13 -4.60 5.78
N VAL A 48 -6.24 -3.53 5.02
CA VAL A 48 -5.19 -3.03 4.12
C VAL A 48 -4.72 -1.65 4.55
N LEU A 49 -3.41 -1.43 4.51
CA LEU A 49 -2.78 -0.14 4.74
C LEU A 49 -2.05 0.31 3.46
N ASP A 50 -2.35 1.53 3.00
CA ASP A 50 -1.70 2.17 1.84
C ASP A 50 -0.93 3.39 2.36
N LEU A 51 0.41 3.28 2.44
CA LEU A 51 1.24 4.24 3.18
C LEU A 51 1.53 5.54 2.42
N PHE A 52 1.53 5.51 1.11
CA PHE A 52 1.75 6.68 0.26
C PHE A 52 0.63 6.74 -0.75
N ALA A 53 -0.59 6.97 -0.26
CA ALA A 53 -1.80 6.63 -0.99
C ALA A 53 -2.01 7.39 -2.30
N GLY A 54 -1.57 8.63 -2.40
CA GLY A 54 -1.70 9.44 -3.61
C GLY A 54 -3.12 9.46 -4.17
N SER A 55 -3.36 8.73 -5.26
CA SER A 55 -4.71 8.58 -5.85
C SER A 55 -5.61 7.56 -5.14
N GLY A 56 -5.07 6.76 -4.22
CA GLY A 56 -5.74 5.64 -3.55
C GLY A 56 -5.84 4.37 -4.39
N ALA A 57 -5.02 4.24 -5.43
CA ALA A 57 -5.15 3.15 -6.39
C ALA A 57 -4.98 1.76 -5.77
N PHE A 58 -4.08 1.59 -4.80
CA PHE A 58 -3.92 0.31 -4.09
C PHE A 58 -5.04 0.07 -3.07
N GLY A 59 -5.36 1.07 -2.26
CA GLY A 59 -6.43 0.94 -1.26
C GLY A 59 -7.80 0.67 -1.87
N PHE A 60 -8.20 1.41 -2.91
CA PHE A 60 -9.50 1.22 -3.57
C PHE A 60 -9.57 -0.08 -4.36
N GLU A 61 -8.48 -0.50 -5.00
CA GLU A 61 -8.40 -1.81 -5.66
C GLU A 61 -8.57 -2.93 -4.64
N SER A 62 -7.97 -2.81 -3.45
CA SER A 62 -8.10 -3.79 -2.36
C SER A 62 -9.55 -3.94 -1.91
N ILE A 63 -10.25 -2.81 -1.68
CA ILE A 63 -11.67 -2.82 -1.34
C ILE A 63 -12.51 -3.43 -2.45
N SER A 64 -12.23 -3.08 -3.70
CA SER A 64 -12.91 -3.67 -4.85
C SER A 64 -12.78 -5.19 -4.92
N ARG A 65 -11.66 -5.74 -4.42
CA ARG A 65 -11.38 -7.18 -4.36
C ARG A 65 -11.81 -7.85 -3.05
N GLY A 66 -12.57 -7.14 -2.21
CA GLY A 66 -13.20 -7.70 -1.01
C GLY A 66 -12.53 -7.37 0.31
N ALA A 67 -11.51 -6.53 0.36
CA ALA A 67 -10.91 -6.13 1.63
C ALA A 67 -11.96 -5.48 2.56
N ALA A 68 -11.93 -5.83 3.84
CA ALA A 68 -12.86 -5.33 4.85
C ALA A 68 -12.68 -3.83 5.10
N GLU A 69 -11.43 -3.38 5.11
CA GLU A 69 -11.08 -1.97 5.33
C GLU A 69 -9.80 -1.62 4.57
N ALA A 70 -9.71 -0.38 4.09
CA ALA A 70 -8.46 0.22 3.65
C ALA A 70 -8.21 1.53 4.39
N VAL A 71 -7.03 1.64 5.01
CA VAL A 71 -6.53 2.89 5.60
C VAL A 71 -5.49 3.47 4.66
N LEU A 72 -5.72 4.72 4.24
CA LEU A 72 -4.88 5.43 3.27
C LEU A 72 -4.18 6.57 3.99
N ILE A 73 -2.85 6.53 4.05
CA ILE A 73 -2.06 7.62 4.64
C ILE A 73 -1.53 8.51 3.52
N GLU A 74 -1.83 9.78 3.62
CA GLU A 74 -1.40 10.80 2.65
C GLU A 74 -1.10 12.11 3.38
N LYS A 75 0.04 12.75 3.08
CA LYS A 75 0.43 14.02 3.71
C LYS A 75 -0.01 15.25 2.92
N ASP A 76 -0.14 15.12 1.61
CA ASP A 76 -0.55 16.21 0.73
C ASP A 76 -2.06 16.45 0.81
N LEU A 77 -2.46 17.67 1.15
CA LEU A 77 -3.88 18.01 1.34
C LEU A 77 -4.69 17.91 0.05
N GLN A 78 -4.11 18.25 -1.12
CA GLN A 78 -4.82 18.15 -2.40
C GLN A 78 -5.02 16.68 -2.80
N ALA A 79 -4.01 15.84 -2.55
CA ALA A 79 -4.16 14.41 -2.74
C ALA A 79 -5.20 13.82 -1.79
N ALA A 80 -5.22 14.22 -0.52
CA ALA A 80 -6.23 13.80 0.45
C ALA A 80 -7.65 14.21 0.04
N ASP A 81 -7.86 15.43 -0.49
CA ASP A 81 -9.14 15.86 -1.04
C ASP A 81 -9.55 15.02 -2.26
N THR A 82 -8.56 14.64 -3.08
CA THR A 82 -8.79 13.73 -4.21
C THR A 82 -9.22 12.34 -3.72
N LEU A 83 -8.59 11.81 -2.67
CA LEU A 83 -8.99 10.55 -2.02
C LEU A 83 -10.44 10.61 -1.53
N HIS A 84 -10.83 11.67 -0.82
CA HIS A 84 -12.22 11.85 -0.36
C HIS A 84 -13.21 11.93 -1.53
N THR A 85 -12.84 12.64 -2.60
CA THR A 85 -13.67 12.71 -3.82
C THR A 85 -13.85 11.32 -4.45
N ASN A 86 -12.78 10.53 -4.52
CA ASN A 86 -12.81 9.16 -5.05
C ASN A 86 -13.68 8.25 -4.17
N ILE A 87 -13.53 8.31 -2.84
CA ILE A 87 -14.35 7.55 -1.89
C ILE A 87 -15.84 7.82 -2.14
N GLN A 88 -16.24 9.08 -2.23
CA GLN A 88 -17.63 9.48 -2.49
C GLN A 88 -18.11 9.00 -3.86
N SER A 89 -17.33 9.20 -4.92
CA SER A 89 -17.72 8.83 -6.27
C SER A 89 -17.84 7.33 -6.49
N LEU A 90 -17.03 6.53 -5.77
CA LEU A 90 -17.05 5.07 -5.80
C LEU A 90 -18.12 4.48 -4.87
N GLY A 91 -18.65 5.27 -3.93
CA GLY A 91 -19.60 4.80 -2.91
C GLY A 91 -18.96 3.91 -1.84
N ILE A 92 -17.64 4.03 -1.64
CA ILE A 92 -16.89 3.23 -0.67
C ILE A 92 -17.18 3.73 0.75
N LYS A 93 -17.48 2.81 1.68
CA LYS A 93 -17.73 3.12 3.09
C LYS A 93 -16.64 2.60 4.02
N THR A 94 -15.78 1.74 3.52
CA THR A 94 -14.77 1.00 4.28
C THR A 94 -13.35 1.54 4.04
N ALA A 95 -13.20 2.70 3.42
CA ALA A 95 -11.93 3.40 3.30
C ALA A 95 -11.84 4.57 4.27
N ARG A 96 -10.69 4.72 4.93
CA ARG A 96 -10.35 5.87 5.78
C ARG A 96 -9.09 6.56 5.27
N VAL A 97 -9.13 7.89 5.21
CA VAL A 97 -7.96 8.72 4.91
C VAL A 97 -7.38 9.26 6.21
N LEU A 98 -6.08 9.06 6.42
CA LEU A 98 -5.31 9.68 7.49
C LEU A 98 -4.37 10.71 6.86
N ILE A 99 -4.63 11.99 7.11
CA ILE A 99 -3.76 13.07 6.64
C ILE A 99 -2.60 13.18 7.61
N ALA A 100 -1.46 12.57 7.23
CA ALA A 100 -0.28 12.51 8.08
C ALA A 100 0.98 12.28 7.25
N ASP A 101 2.13 12.67 7.80
CA ASP A 101 3.42 12.21 7.32
C ASP A 101 3.61 10.74 7.73
N VAL A 102 3.92 9.88 6.74
CA VAL A 102 4.05 8.42 6.94
C VAL A 102 5.11 8.10 7.98
N PHE A 103 6.27 8.77 7.93
CA PHE A 103 7.39 8.47 8.83
C PHE A 103 7.05 8.79 10.29
N LEU A 104 6.43 9.96 10.51
CA LEU A 104 5.96 10.33 11.84
C LEU A 104 4.88 9.38 12.33
N ARG A 105 3.93 9.03 11.45
CA ARG A 105 2.79 8.20 11.85
C ARG A 105 3.19 6.76 12.17
N ILE A 106 4.09 6.17 11.38
CA ILE A 106 4.53 4.77 11.58
C ILE A 106 5.57 4.66 12.72
N SER A 107 6.27 5.73 13.07
CA SER A 107 7.17 5.73 14.23
C SER A 107 6.44 5.63 15.59
N GLU A 108 5.13 5.86 15.61
CA GLU A 108 4.28 5.73 16.78
C GLU A 108 3.53 4.39 16.82
N PRO A 109 3.12 3.91 18.01
CA PRO A 109 2.26 2.73 18.12
C PRO A 109 0.99 2.87 17.27
N SER A 110 0.57 1.77 16.65
CA SER A 110 -0.62 1.77 15.81
C SER A 110 -1.89 1.99 16.65
N SER A 111 -2.53 3.14 16.47
CA SER A 111 -3.87 3.39 16.99
C SER A 111 -4.99 2.93 16.02
N ALA A 112 -4.61 2.50 14.82
CA ALA A 112 -5.53 1.99 13.81
C ALA A 112 -5.67 0.46 13.83
N GLY A 113 -4.93 -0.23 14.71
CA GLY A 113 -4.86 -1.68 14.78
C GLY A 113 -3.84 -2.28 13.80
N LYS A 114 -3.81 -3.61 13.70
CA LYS A 114 -2.90 -4.37 12.83
C LYS A 114 -3.49 -4.52 11.42
N PHE A 115 -2.62 -4.65 10.40
CA PHE A 115 -2.99 -4.80 9.00
C PHE A 115 -2.42 -6.07 8.40
N ASP A 116 -3.22 -6.73 7.56
CA ASP A 116 -2.88 -7.99 6.89
C ASP A 116 -2.06 -7.75 5.62
N VAL A 117 -2.29 -6.62 4.93
CA VAL A 117 -1.51 -6.22 3.76
C VAL A 117 -1.12 -4.75 3.87
N VAL A 118 0.15 -4.45 3.64
CA VAL A 118 0.68 -3.09 3.64
C VAL A 118 1.34 -2.79 2.30
N PHE A 119 0.81 -1.79 1.58
CA PHE A 119 1.40 -1.27 0.35
C PHE A 119 2.31 -0.07 0.68
N ILE A 120 3.49 -0.05 0.08
CA ILE A 120 4.55 0.93 0.30
C ILE A 120 5.09 1.34 -1.06
N ASP A 121 4.49 2.41 -1.64
CA ASP A 121 4.87 2.99 -2.93
C ASP A 121 5.32 4.45 -2.73
N PRO A 122 6.50 4.65 -2.13
CA PRO A 122 6.98 5.98 -1.81
C PRO A 122 7.41 6.76 -3.04
N PRO A 123 7.48 8.11 -2.97
CA PRO A 123 8.05 8.94 -4.02
C PRO A 123 9.45 8.48 -4.43
N TYR A 124 9.82 8.64 -5.71
CA TYR A 124 11.09 8.15 -6.26
C TYR A 124 12.33 8.82 -5.68
N ASP A 125 12.20 10.04 -5.18
CA ASP A 125 13.26 10.84 -4.56
C ASP A 125 13.54 10.45 -3.10
N LEU A 126 12.70 9.58 -2.53
CA LEU A 126 12.93 9.07 -1.19
C LEU A 126 14.13 8.13 -1.19
N ASP A 127 15.08 8.32 -0.25
CA ASP A 127 16.24 7.45 -0.16
C ASP A 127 15.91 6.07 0.44
N ASP A 128 16.82 5.11 0.19
CA ASP A 128 16.61 3.74 0.66
C ASP A 128 16.73 3.62 2.19
N GLU A 129 17.50 4.49 2.85
CA GLU A 129 17.66 4.47 4.32
C GLU A 129 16.34 4.82 5.00
N GLN A 130 15.62 5.82 4.49
CA GLN A 130 14.31 6.22 5.01
C GLN A 130 13.28 5.10 4.85
N VAL A 131 13.26 4.43 3.68
CA VAL A 131 12.35 3.30 3.45
C VAL A 131 12.69 2.13 4.35
N ASN A 132 13.97 1.79 4.51
CA ASN A 132 14.40 0.70 5.39
C ASN A 132 14.11 0.99 6.87
N ALA A 133 14.24 2.24 7.31
CA ALA A 133 13.82 2.67 8.64
C ALA A 133 12.30 2.52 8.84
N LEU A 134 11.49 2.90 7.83
CA LEU A 134 10.05 2.71 7.84
C LEU A 134 9.67 1.23 7.99
N LEU A 135 10.32 0.35 7.23
CA LEU A 135 10.11 -1.10 7.31
C LEU A 135 10.40 -1.65 8.71
N ALA A 136 11.43 -1.14 9.40
CA ALA A 136 11.77 -1.55 10.75
C ALA A 136 10.75 -1.05 11.81
N HIS A 137 10.09 0.08 11.57
CA HIS A 137 9.08 0.62 12.49
C HIS A 137 7.74 -0.12 12.41
N LEU A 138 7.36 -0.67 11.27
CA LEU A 138 6.07 -1.34 11.07
C LEU A 138 5.82 -2.49 12.06
N PRO A 139 6.70 -3.51 12.18
CA PRO A 139 6.52 -4.57 13.16
C PRO A 139 6.68 -4.07 14.59
N LYS A 140 7.69 -3.24 14.86
CA LYS A 140 8.03 -2.72 16.20
C LYS A 140 6.87 -1.97 16.84
N ASN A 141 6.09 -1.25 16.06
CA ASN A 141 5.02 -0.38 16.53
C ASN A 141 3.61 -0.99 16.34
N GLY A 142 3.52 -2.31 16.07
CA GLY A 142 2.26 -3.04 16.04
C GLY A 142 1.35 -2.70 14.85
N TRP A 143 1.92 -2.37 13.71
CA TRP A 143 1.18 -2.09 12.47
C TRP A 143 0.84 -3.34 11.68
N LEU A 144 1.53 -4.46 11.90
CA LEU A 144 1.38 -5.69 11.13
C LEU A 144 0.57 -6.74 11.90
N ALA A 145 -0.36 -7.39 11.22
CA ALA A 145 -0.97 -8.61 11.68
C ALA A 145 0.03 -9.77 11.53
N ASP A 146 -0.19 -10.85 12.27
CA ASP A 146 0.63 -12.06 12.15
C ASP A 146 0.53 -12.58 10.72
N TYR A 147 1.69 -12.89 10.11
CA TYR A 147 1.82 -13.23 8.70
C TYR A 147 1.42 -12.08 7.74
N GLY A 148 1.35 -10.85 8.22
CA GLY A 148 1.05 -9.67 7.41
C GLY A 148 2.02 -9.52 6.23
N LEU A 149 1.47 -9.27 5.04
CA LEU A 149 2.21 -9.13 3.79
C LEU A 149 2.59 -7.67 3.55
N LEU A 150 3.87 -7.42 3.28
CA LEU A 150 4.36 -6.13 2.84
C LEU A 150 4.66 -6.17 1.34
N VAL A 151 4.23 -5.14 0.63
CA VAL A 151 4.46 -4.96 -0.81
C VAL A 151 5.15 -3.61 -1.00
N VAL A 152 6.42 -3.65 -1.39
CA VAL A 152 7.25 -2.44 -1.55
C VAL A 152 7.55 -2.21 -3.02
N GLU A 153 7.17 -1.05 -3.55
CA GLU A 153 7.51 -0.60 -4.89
C GLU A 153 8.68 0.39 -4.82
N ARG A 154 9.75 0.13 -5.58
CA ARG A 154 10.91 1.03 -5.69
C ARG A 154 11.49 0.97 -7.10
N GLY A 155 12.36 1.94 -7.42
CA GLY A 155 13.18 1.87 -8.63
C GLY A 155 14.11 0.65 -8.63
N SER A 156 14.42 0.13 -9.80
CA SER A 156 15.23 -1.11 -9.97
C SER A 156 16.66 -1.04 -9.43
N LYS A 157 17.14 0.16 -9.05
CA LYS A 157 18.46 0.37 -8.44
C LYS A 157 18.42 0.45 -6.92
N SER A 158 17.21 0.55 -6.34
CA SER A 158 17.01 0.64 -4.89
C SER A 158 17.27 -0.69 -4.20
N LYS A 159 17.61 -0.61 -2.91
CA LYS A 159 17.85 -1.77 -2.05
C LYS A 159 16.87 -1.78 -0.90
N VAL A 160 16.06 -2.82 -0.82
CA VAL A 160 15.20 -3.10 0.33
C VAL A 160 15.94 -4.01 1.29
N ILE A 161 16.09 -3.56 2.55
CA ILE A 161 16.68 -4.32 3.64
C ILE A 161 15.57 -4.65 4.62
N TRP A 162 15.20 -5.91 4.69
CA TRP A 162 14.17 -6.38 5.60
C TRP A 162 14.67 -6.48 7.03
N PRO A 163 13.89 -6.05 8.04
CA PRO A 163 14.19 -6.37 9.45
C PRO A 163 14.07 -7.88 9.70
N GLU A 164 14.73 -8.39 10.75
CA GLU A 164 14.78 -9.83 11.08
C GLU A 164 13.40 -10.49 11.21
N SER A 165 12.41 -9.75 11.67
CA SER A 165 11.02 -10.22 11.79
C SER A 165 10.25 -10.27 10.47
N ILE A 166 10.86 -9.92 9.34
CA ILE A 166 10.22 -9.97 8.01
C ILE A 166 11.01 -10.89 7.09
N GLU A 167 10.40 -11.99 6.70
CA GLU A 167 10.94 -12.90 5.70
C GLU A 167 10.71 -12.36 4.29
N GLN A 168 11.77 -12.25 3.48
CA GLN A 168 11.61 -11.93 2.06
C GLN A 168 11.03 -13.12 1.31
N LEU A 169 9.84 -12.96 0.75
CA LEU A 169 9.19 -14.01 -0.05
C LEU A 169 9.69 -14.03 -1.48
N ARG A 170 9.79 -12.86 -2.11
CA ARG A 170 10.21 -12.72 -3.51
C ARG A 170 10.41 -11.26 -3.91
N GLU A 171 11.02 -11.07 -5.08
CA GLU A 171 11.06 -9.81 -5.81
C GLU A 171 10.65 -10.02 -7.28
N LYS A 172 10.09 -9.01 -7.91
CA LYS A 172 9.69 -9.01 -9.32
C LYS A 172 10.08 -7.72 -10.00
N PHE A 173 10.68 -7.83 -11.17
CA PHE A 173 11.16 -6.71 -11.97
C PHE A 173 10.16 -6.33 -13.06
N TYR A 174 9.86 -5.03 -13.19
CA TYR A 174 8.96 -4.46 -14.19
C TYR A 174 9.61 -3.22 -14.81
N GLY A 175 10.52 -3.43 -15.77
CA GLY A 175 11.31 -2.33 -16.37
C GLY A 175 12.18 -1.63 -15.32
N ASP A 176 11.93 -0.35 -15.10
CA ASP A 176 12.67 0.47 -14.13
C ASP A 176 12.14 0.34 -12.68
N THR A 177 11.15 -0.52 -12.45
CA THR A 177 10.52 -0.73 -11.16
C THR A 177 10.73 -2.15 -10.67
N THR A 178 10.99 -2.31 -9.38
CA THR A 178 11.01 -3.61 -8.69
C THR A 178 9.96 -3.61 -7.58
N ILE A 179 9.27 -4.72 -7.44
CA ILE A 179 8.30 -4.97 -6.37
C ILE A 179 8.87 -6.07 -5.48
N TRP A 180 9.05 -5.74 -4.21
CA TRP A 180 9.48 -6.68 -3.17
C TRP A 180 8.28 -7.10 -2.32
N TYR A 181 8.25 -8.37 -1.96
CA TYR A 181 7.24 -8.96 -1.09
C TYR A 181 7.92 -9.54 0.13
N GLY A 182 7.49 -9.12 1.32
CA GLY A 182 7.95 -9.62 2.60
C GLY A 182 6.78 -10.04 3.48
N GLN A 183 6.98 -11.02 4.35
CA GLN A 183 5.98 -11.50 5.30
C GLN A 183 6.48 -11.30 6.73
N TYR A 184 5.64 -10.71 7.56
CA TYR A 184 5.92 -10.55 8.97
C TYR A 184 5.73 -11.88 9.73
N LEU A 185 6.68 -12.23 10.58
CA LEU A 185 6.65 -13.39 11.47
C LEU A 185 6.75 -12.89 12.90
N GLU A 186 5.68 -13.04 13.70
CA GLU A 186 5.58 -12.43 15.05
C GLU A 186 6.60 -13.01 16.05
N ASP A 187 7.13 -14.23 15.83
CA ASP A 187 8.03 -14.97 16.73
C ASP A 187 9.31 -15.47 16.00
N ALA A 188 9.96 -14.64 15.21
CA ALA A 188 11.23 -14.99 14.60
C ALA A 188 12.42 -14.59 15.48
#